data_8557a4edb27004251f9dc9c2d4087719
#
_entry.id   8557a4edb27004251f9dc9c2d4087719
#
_cell.length_a   1.000
_cell.length_b   1.000
_cell.length_c   1.000
_cell.angle_alpha   90.00
_cell.angle_beta   90.00
_cell.angle_gamma   90.00
#
_symmetry.space_group_name_H-M   'P 1'
#
loop_
_entity.id
_entity.type
_entity.pdbx_description
1 polymer ?
#
loop_
_entity_poly.entity_id
_entity_poly.type
_entity_poly.pdbx_seq_one_letter_code
_entity_poly.pdbx_strand_id
1 'polypeptide(L)'
;NTEIAAKKGFSVIATANTRDKGVNEMSAALKRRFNIVVLPAPANLESEMEIVRTRVAQLAAGLDLNSALPEDETVEKVCRIFRELRCGETIDRSQKVKGTSGVLSTAEAISLLCNSMALAGSFGDGKISDEDLAAALQGAIIKDEDKDAVAWKEYLEHVMKKRGLKWGGLYKACSDLMR
;
A
#
# COMPACT_ATOMS: atom_id res chain seq x y z
N ASN A 1 -41.73 -22.09 -6.14
CA ASN A 1 -40.28 -22.28 -6.15
C ASN A 1 -39.83 -22.39 -7.61
N THR A 2 -39.09 -21.40 -8.08
CA THR A 2 -38.52 -21.46 -9.43
C THR A 2 -37.10 -22.00 -9.31
N GLU A 3 -36.83 -23.15 -9.92
CA GLU A 3 -35.49 -23.74 -9.97
C GLU A 3 -34.74 -23.15 -11.15
N ILE A 4 -33.58 -22.57 -10.90
CA ILE A 4 -32.71 -21.98 -11.94
C ILE A 4 -31.47 -22.84 -12.03
N ALA A 5 -31.28 -23.55 -13.12
CA ALA A 5 -30.10 -24.35 -13.39
C ALA A 5 -29.00 -23.49 -14.05
N ALA A 6 -27.78 -23.68 -13.62
CA ALA A 6 -26.62 -23.04 -14.26
C ALA A 6 -26.39 -23.61 -15.67
N LYS A 7 -25.92 -22.76 -16.60
CA LYS A 7 -25.53 -23.19 -17.94
C LYS A 7 -24.33 -24.14 -17.88
N LYS A 8 -24.26 -25.09 -18.83
CA LYS A 8 -23.09 -25.97 -18.97
C LYS A 8 -21.81 -25.15 -19.10
N GLY A 9 -20.79 -25.47 -18.30
CA GLY A 9 -19.52 -24.76 -18.27
C GLY A 9 -19.49 -23.55 -17.34
N PHE A 10 -20.56 -23.28 -16.59
CA PHE A 10 -20.56 -22.23 -15.55
C PHE A 10 -19.56 -22.59 -14.43
N SER A 11 -18.69 -21.64 -14.08
CA SER A 11 -17.79 -21.76 -12.96
C SER A 11 -17.77 -20.47 -12.15
N VAL A 12 -17.41 -20.57 -10.88
CA VAL A 12 -17.33 -19.44 -9.96
C VAL A 12 -15.88 -19.25 -9.55
N ILE A 13 -15.37 -18.03 -9.71
CA ILE A 13 -14.10 -17.60 -9.14
C ILE A 13 -14.43 -16.57 -8.06
N ALA A 14 -13.92 -16.79 -6.85
CA ALA A 14 -14.12 -15.88 -5.73
C ALA A 14 -12.77 -15.49 -5.13
N THR A 15 -12.70 -14.27 -4.61
CA THR A 15 -11.55 -13.77 -3.85
C THR A 15 -11.96 -13.51 -2.42
N ALA A 16 -11.07 -13.80 -1.48
CA ALA A 16 -11.28 -13.53 -0.07
C ALA A 16 -9.98 -13.04 0.57
N ASN A 17 -10.08 -12.05 1.47
CA ASN A 17 -8.98 -11.64 2.30
C ASN A 17 -9.06 -12.38 3.63
N THR A 18 -8.12 -13.28 3.88
CA THR A 18 -8.11 -14.11 5.09
C THR A 18 -7.51 -13.41 6.31
N ARG A 19 -6.95 -12.22 6.13
CA ARG A 19 -6.26 -11.47 7.19
C ARG A 19 -7.09 -10.34 7.81
N ASP A 20 -8.24 -10.02 7.27
CA ASP A 20 -9.08 -8.95 7.79
C ASP A 20 -9.78 -9.41 9.08
N LYS A 21 -9.58 -8.65 10.16
CA LYS A 21 -10.30 -8.84 11.42
C LYS A 21 -11.78 -8.56 11.18
N GLY A 22 -12.64 -9.50 11.53
CA GLY A 22 -14.10 -9.38 11.38
C GLY A 22 -14.68 -10.11 10.17
N VAL A 23 -13.87 -10.72 9.32
CA VAL A 23 -14.36 -11.63 8.28
C VAL A 23 -14.63 -12.99 8.91
N ASN A 24 -15.86 -13.46 8.80
CA ASN A 24 -16.21 -14.81 9.22
C ASN A 24 -15.42 -15.83 8.41
N GLU A 25 -14.83 -16.81 9.08
CA GLU A 25 -14.16 -17.90 8.38
C GLU A 25 -15.12 -18.61 7.44
N MET A 26 -14.63 -18.91 6.24
CA MET A 26 -15.38 -19.69 5.27
C MET A 26 -15.75 -21.04 5.88
N SER A 27 -17.03 -21.41 5.83
CA SER A 27 -17.51 -22.67 6.38
C SER A 27 -16.78 -23.87 5.74
N ALA A 28 -16.61 -24.95 6.49
CA ALA A 28 -15.99 -26.17 5.99
C ALA A 28 -16.70 -26.74 4.76
N ALA A 29 -18.02 -26.58 4.69
CA ALA A 29 -18.82 -27.01 3.55
C ALA A 29 -18.51 -26.21 2.28
N LEU A 30 -18.24 -24.90 2.43
CA LEU A 30 -17.86 -24.04 1.32
C LEU A 30 -16.42 -24.31 0.89
N LYS A 31 -15.49 -24.45 1.85
CA LYS A 31 -14.07 -24.79 1.58
C LYS A 31 -13.94 -26.07 0.73
N ARG A 32 -14.79 -27.07 0.95
CA ARG A 32 -14.78 -28.34 0.18
C ARG A 32 -15.25 -28.21 -1.27
N ARG A 33 -15.93 -27.12 -1.62
CA ARG A 33 -16.48 -26.90 -2.97
C ARG A 33 -15.58 -26.02 -3.85
N PHE A 34 -14.54 -25.45 -3.29
CA PHE A 34 -13.59 -24.58 -3.99
C PHE A 34 -12.18 -25.17 -3.96
N ASN A 35 -11.46 -25.03 -5.06
CA ASN A 35 -10.03 -25.16 -5.07
C ASN A 35 -9.42 -23.86 -4.53
N ILE A 36 -8.82 -23.91 -3.34
CA ILE A 36 -8.29 -22.74 -2.67
C ILE A 36 -6.83 -22.54 -3.09
N VAL A 37 -6.54 -21.36 -3.63
CA VAL A 37 -5.19 -20.91 -3.95
C VAL A 37 -4.88 -19.72 -3.05
N VAL A 38 -3.80 -19.81 -2.29
CA VAL A 38 -3.30 -18.71 -1.46
C VAL A 38 -2.24 -17.96 -2.24
N LEU A 39 -2.51 -16.69 -2.55
CA LEU A 39 -1.53 -15.82 -3.19
C LEU A 39 -0.61 -15.21 -2.11
N PRO A 40 0.70 -15.46 -2.14
CA PRO A 40 1.63 -14.85 -1.21
C PRO A 40 1.82 -13.36 -1.52
N ALA A 41 2.27 -12.60 -0.51
CA ALA A 41 2.77 -11.24 -0.75
C ALA A 41 4.01 -11.29 -1.66
N PRO A 42 4.34 -10.19 -2.38
CA PRO A 42 5.54 -10.13 -3.21
C PRO A 42 6.81 -10.56 -2.43
N ALA A 43 7.65 -11.40 -3.05
CA ALA A 43 8.77 -12.04 -2.37
C ALA A 43 9.84 -11.02 -1.90
N ASN A 44 10.10 -10.01 -2.72
CA ASN A 44 11.12 -8.99 -2.46
C ASN A 44 10.63 -7.59 -2.87
N LEU A 45 11.43 -6.57 -2.57
CA LEU A 45 11.12 -5.18 -2.87
C LEU A 45 11.00 -4.94 -4.39
N GLU A 46 11.90 -5.50 -5.19
CA GLU A 46 11.90 -5.31 -6.65
C GLU A 46 10.62 -5.82 -7.30
N SER A 47 10.19 -7.04 -6.95
CA SER A 47 8.92 -7.59 -7.44
C SER A 47 7.72 -6.74 -7.02
N GLU A 48 7.73 -6.19 -5.80
CA GLU A 48 6.67 -5.30 -5.32
C GLU A 48 6.66 -3.98 -6.09
N MET A 49 7.84 -3.38 -6.33
CA MET A 49 7.98 -2.16 -7.13
C MET A 49 7.51 -2.36 -8.58
N GLU A 50 7.83 -3.49 -9.20
CA GLU A 50 7.40 -3.81 -10.56
C GLU A 50 5.87 -3.89 -10.66
N ILE A 51 5.22 -4.59 -9.71
CA ILE A 51 3.77 -4.67 -9.64
C ILE A 51 3.16 -3.28 -9.47
N VAL A 52 3.66 -2.49 -8.51
CA VAL A 52 3.17 -1.14 -8.22
C VAL A 52 3.32 -0.24 -9.44
N ARG A 53 4.50 -0.19 -10.05
CA ARG A 53 4.78 0.61 -11.24
C ARG A 53 3.83 0.28 -12.40
N THR A 54 3.70 -1.01 -12.71
CA THR A 54 2.83 -1.48 -13.79
C THR A 54 1.38 -1.10 -13.55
N ARG A 55 0.89 -1.31 -12.33
CA ARG A 55 -0.51 -1.03 -12.00
C ARG A 55 -0.82 0.45 -11.92
N VAL A 56 0.08 1.27 -11.37
CA VAL A 56 -0.05 2.73 -11.35
C VAL A 56 -0.13 3.27 -12.79
N ALA A 57 0.76 2.83 -13.67
CA ALA A 57 0.74 3.25 -15.08
C ALA A 57 -0.57 2.86 -15.79
N GLN A 58 -1.08 1.64 -15.55
CA GLN A 58 -2.36 1.18 -16.12
C GLN A 58 -3.54 2.01 -15.60
N LEU A 59 -3.58 2.32 -14.31
CA LEU A 59 -4.65 3.12 -13.71
C LEU A 59 -4.58 4.58 -14.18
N ALA A 60 -3.37 5.16 -14.20
CA ALA A 60 -3.16 6.53 -14.66
C ALA A 60 -3.60 6.74 -16.12
N ALA A 61 -3.40 5.74 -16.98
CA ALA A 61 -3.87 5.79 -18.37
C ALA A 61 -5.41 5.82 -18.50
N GLY A 62 -6.14 5.33 -17.48
CA GLY A 62 -7.60 5.37 -17.42
C GLY A 62 -8.16 6.58 -16.67
N LEU A 63 -7.32 7.26 -15.92
CA LEU A 63 -7.65 8.47 -15.17
C LEU A 63 -7.03 9.65 -15.91
N ASP A 64 -7.81 10.59 -16.36
CA ASP A 64 -7.33 11.79 -17.06
C ASP A 64 -6.62 12.73 -16.05
N LEU A 65 -5.52 12.25 -15.49
CA LEU A 65 -4.71 12.96 -14.51
C LEU A 65 -3.70 13.84 -15.25
N ASN A 66 -3.72 15.13 -14.94
CA ASN A 66 -2.70 16.08 -15.43
C ASN A 66 -1.42 15.94 -14.57
N SER A 67 -0.84 14.75 -14.56
CA SER A 67 0.31 14.39 -13.73
C SER A 67 1.23 13.42 -14.44
N ALA A 68 2.53 13.57 -14.20
CA ALA A 68 3.54 12.60 -14.61
C ALA A 68 3.45 11.31 -13.80
N LEU A 69 3.87 10.19 -14.37
CA LEU A 69 4.04 8.94 -13.62
C LEU A 69 5.11 9.14 -12.52
N PRO A 70 4.97 8.43 -11.39
CA PRO A 70 5.94 8.54 -10.31
C PRO A 70 7.33 8.05 -10.76
N GLU A 71 8.37 8.75 -10.32
CA GLU A 71 9.74 8.33 -10.53
C GLU A 71 10.03 7.02 -9.76
N ASP A 72 11.00 6.25 -10.25
CA ASP A 72 11.40 4.99 -9.61
C ASP A 72 11.80 5.15 -8.14
N GLU A 73 12.44 6.25 -7.78
CA GLU A 73 12.80 6.58 -6.41
C GLU A 73 11.56 6.77 -5.51
N THR A 74 10.51 7.41 -6.05
CA THR A 74 9.23 7.59 -5.32
C THR A 74 8.54 6.24 -5.10
N VAL A 75 8.49 5.40 -6.13
CA VAL A 75 7.93 4.04 -6.01
C VAL A 75 8.71 3.23 -4.98
N GLU A 76 10.05 3.28 -5.02
CA GLU A 76 10.90 2.59 -4.06
C GLU A 76 10.62 3.05 -2.62
N LYS A 77 10.56 4.36 -2.38
CA LYS A 77 10.27 4.93 -1.05
C LYS A 77 8.96 4.36 -0.49
N VAL A 78 7.89 4.39 -1.26
CA VAL A 78 6.57 3.88 -0.84
C VAL A 78 6.60 2.38 -0.57
N CYS A 79 7.11 1.58 -1.50
CA CYS A 79 7.17 0.13 -1.34
C CYS A 79 8.03 -0.27 -0.14
N ARG A 80 9.16 0.42 0.08
CA ARG A 80 10.05 0.19 1.22
C ARG A 80 9.38 0.50 2.55
N ILE A 81 8.74 1.67 2.68
CA ILE A 81 8.00 2.06 3.89
C ILE A 81 6.94 1.01 4.21
N PHE A 82 6.12 0.65 3.23
CA PHE A 82 5.02 -0.30 3.41
C PHE A 82 5.54 -1.68 3.82
N ARG A 83 6.59 -2.14 3.16
CA ARG A 83 7.18 -3.44 3.46
C ARG A 83 7.76 -3.50 4.86
N GLU A 84 8.49 -2.48 5.28
CA GLU A 84 9.13 -2.44 6.60
C GLU A 84 8.12 -2.35 7.74
N LEU A 85 7.10 -1.51 7.59
CA LEU A 85 6.00 -1.42 8.56
C LEU A 85 5.18 -2.72 8.62
N ARG A 86 4.98 -3.39 7.48
CA ARG A 86 4.26 -4.67 7.38
C ARG A 86 5.06 -5.84 7.97
N CYS A 87 6.38 -5.86 7.74
CA CYS A 87 7.26 -6.93 8.22
C CYS A 87 7.71 -6.72 9.67
N GLY A 88 7.60 -5.50 10.22
CA GLY A 88 8.05 -5.16 11.56
C GLY A 88 9.59 -5.07 11.68
N GLU A 89 10.29 -4.94 10.55
CA GLU A 89 11.74 -4.77 10.49
C GLU A 89 12.17 -4.04 9.21
N THR A 90 13.31 -3.37 9.25
CA THR A 90 13.90 -2.75 8.05
C THR A 90 14.35 -3.83 7.05
N ILE A 91 14.42 -3.47 5.76
CA ILE A 91 14.78 -4.43 4.69
C ILE A 91 16.17 -5.05 4.94
N ASP A 92 17.11 -4.28 5.45
CA ASP A 92 18.46 -4.73 5.83
C ASP A 92 18.51 -5.48 7.17
N ARG A 93 17.35 -5.63 7.84
CA ARG A 93 17.18 -6.26 9.15
C ARG A 93 18.01 -5.63 10.27
N SER A 94 18.47 -4.40 10.09
CA SER A 94 19.28 -3.69 11.08
C SER A 94 18.48 -3.17 12.27
N GLN A 95 17.17 -2.94 12.07
CA GLN A 95 16.29 -2.38 13.09
C GLN A 95 14.91 -3.04 13.07
N LYS A 96 14.34 -3.25 14.25
CA LYS A 96 12.93 -3.60 14.40
C LYS A 96 12.07 -2.34 14.28
N VAL A 97 10.94 -2.48 13.63
CA VAL A 97 9.96 -1.43 13.37
C VAL A 97 8.65 -1.81 14.03
N LYS A 98 8.01 -0.86 14.69
CA LYS A 98 6.68 -1.09 15.24
C LYS A 98 5.68 -1.17 14.08
N GLY A 99 4.95 -2.27 14.00
CA GLY A 99 3.91 -2.45 13.00
C GLY A 99 2.69 -1.58 13.25
N THR A 100 1.95 -1.28 12.21
CA THR A 100 0.68 -0.56 12.25
C THR A 100 -0.50 -1.51 12.47
N SER A 101 -1.67 -0.98 12.82
CA SER A 101 -2.90 -1.74 13.02
C SER A 101 -3.43 -2.35 11.71
N GLY A 102 -3.19 -1.67 10.59
CA GLY A 102 -3.57 -2.09 9.25
C GLY A 102 -2.50 -2.94 8.56
N VAL A 103 -2.93 -3.75 7.61
CA VAL A 103 -2.03 -4.46 6.70
C VAL A 103 -1.74 -3.55 5.53
N LEU A 104 -0.56 -2.92 5.52
CA LEU A 104 -0.12 -2.07 4.40
C LEU A 104 0.13 -2.94 3.16
N SER A 105 -0.91 -3.10 2.36
CA SER A 105 -0.91 -3.97 1.18
C SER A 105 -0.29 -3.29 -0.04
N THR A 106 0.14 -4.09 -1.02
CA THR A 106 0.59 -3.58 -2.33
C THR A 106 -0.51 -2.79 -3.05
N ALA A 107 -1.78 -3.15 -2.84
CA ALA A 107 -2.92 -2.41 -3.40
C ALA A 107 -3.05 -1.00 -2.80
N GLU A 108 -2.80 -0.86 -1.49
CA GLU A 108 -2.78 0.47 -0.84
C GLU A 108 -1.59 1.31 -1.31
N ALA A 109 -0.42 0.71 -1.58
CA ALA A 109 0.71 1.42 -2.17
C ALA A 109 0.37 1.97 -3.57
N ILE A 110 -0.34 1.20 -4.38
CA ILE A 110 -0.83 1.64 -5.70
C ILE A 110 -1.80 2.80 -5.54
N SER A 111 -2.80 2.67 -4.66
CA SER A 111 -3.79 3.72 -4.41
C SER A 111 -3.15 5.00 -3.88
N LEU A 112 -2.16 4.88 -2.99
CA LEU A 112 -1.39 6.00 -2.46
C LEU A 112 -0.71 6.79 -3.57
N LEU A 113 0.00 6.10 -4.47
CA LEU A 113 0.69 6.77 -5.58
C LEU A 113 -0.30 7.42 -6.57
N CYS A 114 -1.43 6.78 -6.87
CA CYS A 114 -2.48 7.40 -7.67
C CYS A 114 -3.06 8.65 -7.00
N ASN A 115 -3.25 8.64 -5.68
CA ASN A 115 -3.70 9.80 -4.92
C ASN A 115 -2.65 10.92 -4.93
N SER A 116 -1.36 10.60 -4.76
CA SER A 116 -0.28 11.58 -4.87
C SER A 116 -0.21 12.22 -6.26
N MET A 117 -0.41 11.41 -7.33
CA MET A 117 -0.52 11.93 -8.70
C MET A 117 -1.72 12.87 -8.86
N ALA A 118 -2.87 12.52 -8.28
CA ALA A 118 -4.07 13.37 -8.33
C ALA A 118 -3.85 14.70 -7.60
N LEU A 119 -3.18 14.70 -6.46
CA LEU A 119 -2.81 15.91 -5.72
C LEU A 119 -1.86 16.77 -6.56
N ALA A 120 -0.79 16.21 -7.08
CA ALA A 120 0.19 16.89 -7.92
C ALA A 120 -0.44 17.50 -9.18
N GLY A 121 -1.35 16.79 -9.84
CA GLY A 121 -2.03 17.24 -11.05
C GLY A 121 -3.11 18.29 -10.82
N SER A 122 -3.74 18.27 -9.63
CA SER A 122 -4.84 19.19 -9.30
C SER A 122 -4.37 20.46 -8.59
N PHE A 123 -3.33 20.38 -7.78
CA PHE A 123 -2.89 21.47 -6.90
C PHE A 123 -1.42 21.86 -7.09
N GLY A 124 -0.64 21.07 -7.85
CA GLY A 124 0.78 21.27 -8.12
C GLY A 124 1.09 21.48 -9.59
N ASP A 125 2.33 21.18 -9.94
CA ASP A 125 2.87 21.29 -11.31
C ASP A 125 2.77 19.98 -12.13
N GLY A 126 2.06 18.99 -11.60
CA GLY A 126 1.91 17.65 -12.20
C GLY A 126 3.04 16.68 -11.85
N LYS A 127 3.99 17.07 -10.99
CA LYS A 127 5.02 16.17 -10.44
C LYS A 127 4.75 15.92 -8.97
N ILE A 128 4.83 14.67 -8.55
CA ILE A 128 4.63 14.32 -7.14
C ILE A 128 5.74 14.97 -6.31
N SER A 129 5.34 15.86 -5.40
CA SER A 129 6.22 16.47 -4.41
C SER A 129 6.35 15.57 -3.16
N ASP A 130 7.34 15.88 -2.30
CA ASP A 130 7.46 15.22 -1.00
C ASP A 130 6.24 15.52 -0.10
N GLU A 131 5.60 16.67 -0.26
CA GLU A 131 4.39 17.08 0.45
C GLU A 131 3.17 16.27 0.00
N ASP A 132 2.97 16.07 -1.31
CA ASP A 132 1.89 15.23 -1.85
C ASP A 132 2.02 13.80 -1.35
N LEU A 133 3.26 13.29 -1.37
CA LEU A 133 3.56 11.94 -0.91
C LEU A 133 3.36 11.80 0.60
N ALA A 134 3.77 12.79 1.39
CA ALA A 134 3.59 12.80 2.84
C ALA A 134 2.10 12.80 3.24
N ALA A 135 1.28 13.62 2.59
CA ALA A 135 -0.16 13.66 2.82
C ALA A 135 -0.82 12.31 2.52
N ALA A 136 -0.47 11.70 1.38
CA ALA A 136 -0.98 10.38 1.01
C ALA A 136 -0.50 9.27 1.95
N LEU A 137 0.77 9.30 2.40
CA LEU A 137 1.33 8.36 3.36
C LEU A 137 0.62 8.43 4.71
N GLN A 138 0.39 9.63 5.24
CA GLN A 138 -0.30 9.80 6.51
C GLN A 138 -1.69 9.16 6.47
N GLY A 139 -2.48 9.44 5.44
CA GLY A 139 -3.82 8.87 5.29
C GLY A 139 -3.83 7.36 5.05
N ALA A 140 -2.78 6.79 4.44
CA ALA A 140 -2.66 5.36 4.22
C ALA A 140 -2.20 4.60 5.48
N ILE A 141 -1.30 5.18 6.26
CA ILE A 141 -0.65 4.51 7.40
C ILE A 141 -1.47 4.66 8.69
N ILE A 142 -1.99 5.86 8.97
CA ILE A 142 -2.71 6.16 10.20
C ILE A 142 -4.18 5.84 10.02
N LYS A 143 -4.60 4.66 10.50
CA LYS A 143 -6.00 4.22 10.55
C LYS A 143 -6.54 4.23 11.98
N ASP A 144 -5.69 4.02 12.97
CA ASP A 144 -5.95 4.11 14.40
C ASP A 144 -5.00 5.18 14.96
N GLU A 145 -5.57 6.35 15.32
CA GLU A 145 -4.77 7.51 15.77
C GLU A 145 -3.85 7.17 16.95
N ASP A 146 -4.33 6.39 17.91
CA ASP A 146 -3.56 6.11 19.13
C ASP A 146 -2.37 5.18 18.86
N LYS A 147 -2.53 4.20 17.96
CA LYS A 147 -1.51 3.17 17.72
C LYS A 147 -0.63 3.50 16.54
N ASP A 148 -1.24 3.88 15.42
CA ASP A 148 -0.53 4.03 14.15
C ASP A 148 0.27 5.32 14.13
N ALA A 149 -0.23 6.41 14.74
CA ALA A 149 0.50 7.66 14.83
C ALA A 149 1.81 7.49 15.62
N VAL A 150 1.78 6.71 16.71
CA VAL A 150 2.98 6.41 17.50
C VAL A 150 3.97 5.58 16.68
N ALA A 151 3.48 4.52 16.02
CA ALA A 151 4.32 3.66 15.18
C ALA A 151 4.94 4.45 14.02
N TRP A 152 4.15 5.32 13.37
CA TRP A 152 4.62 6.17 12.29
C TRP A 152 5.67 7.17 12.75
N LYS A 153 5.45 7.84 13.89
CA LYS A 153 6.40 8.78 14.46
C LYS A 153 7.73 8.11 14.82
N GLU A 154 7.68 6.92 15.42
CA GLU A 154 8.87 6.12 15.70
C GLU A 154 9.63 5.75 14.42
N TYR A 155 8.91 5.36 13.35
CA TYR A 155 9.51 5.05 12.06
C TYR A 155 10.19 6.26 11.43
N LEU A 156 9.55 7.43 11.46
CA LEU A 156 10.12 8.67 10.97
C LEU A 156 11.46 8.99 11.67
N GLU A 157 11.47 9.01 13.01
CA GLU A 157 12.63 9.41 13.79
C GLU A 157 13.77 8.38 13.78
N HIS A 158 13.44 7.10 13.84
CA HIS A 158 14.46 6.06 14.03
C HIS A 158 14.95 5.43 12.72
N VAL A 159 14.12 5.46 11.67
CA VAL A 159 14.43 4.84 10.38
C VAL A 159 14.61 5.90 9.30
N MET A 160 13.56 6.65 8.96
CA MET A 160 13.57 7.53 7.79
C MET A 160 14.60 8.65 7.91
N LYS A 161 14.69 9.29 9.06
CA LYS A 161 15.66 10.37 9.36
C LYS A 161 17.13 9.98 9.12
N LYS A 162 17.45 8.70 9.31
CA LYS A 162 18.81 8.17 9.19
C LYS A 162 19.21 7.78 7.77
N ARG A 163 18.28 7.83 6.80
CA ARG A 163 18.52 7.37 5.43
C ARG A 163 19.23 8.36 4.51
N GLY A 164 19.63 9.50 5.04
CA GLY A 164 20.42 10.48 4.30
C GLY A 164 19.58 11.41 3.39
N LEU A 165 20.27 12.15 2.52
CA LEU A 165 19.73 13.30 1.80
C LEU A 165 18.49 13.00 0.94
N LYS A 166 18.46 11.86 0.26
CA LYS A 166 17.33 11.47 -0.61
C LYS A 166 15.99 11.29 0.13
N TRP A 167 16.04 11.09 1.44
CA TRP A 167 14.86 10.92 2.28
C TRP A 167 14.53 12.17 3.10
N GLY A 168 15.44 13.16 3.11
CA GLY A 168 15.33 14.34 3.97
C GLY A 168 14.10 15.20 3.71
N GLY A 169 13.74 15.40 2.43
CA GLY A 169 12.56 16.16 2.04
C GLY A 169 11.27 15.45 2.51
N LEU A 170 11.13 14.17 2.18
CA LEU A 170 9.97 13.37 2.59
C LEU A 170 9.88 13.25 4.12
N TYR A 171 11.02 13.02 4.82
CA TYR A 171 11.03 13.01 6.28
C TYR A 171 10.52 14.32 6.87
N LYS A 172 10.97 15.47 6.34
CA LYS A 172 10.53 16.79 6.79
C LYS A 172 9.03 16.97 6.56
N ALA A 173 8.55 16.71 5.34
CA ALA A 173 7.13 16.85 5.00
C ALA A 173 6.24 15.97 5.90
N CYS A 174 6.60 14.68 6.10
CA CYS A 174 5.88 13.80 7.02
C CYS A 174 5.92 14.28 8.47
N SER A 175 7.06 14.80 8.94
CA SER A 175 7.22 15.26 10.33
C SER A 175 6.41 16.55 10.59
N ASP A 176 6.29 17.43 9.61
CA ASP A 176 5.51 18.66 9.72
C ASP A 176 4.00 18.36 9.82
N LEU A 177 3.51 17.32 9.15
CA LEU A 177 2.12 16.86 9.27
C LEU A 177 1.79 16.17 10.60
N MET A 178 2.81 15.74 11.37
CA MET A 178 2.64 15.04 12.66
C MET A 178 2.71 15.99 13.87
N ARG A 179 2.81 17.29 13.65
CA ARG A 179 2.80 18.34 14.68
C ARG A 179 1.40 18.76 15.02
#